data_7cb4a6dbe9f5d889d6664d78a0b33b17
#
_entry.id   7cb4a6dbe9f5d889d6664d78a0b33b17
#
_cell.length_a   1.000
_cell.length_b   1.000
_cell.length_c   1.000
_cell.angle_alpha   90.00
_cell.angle_beta   90.00
_cell.angle_gamma   90.00
#
_symmetry.space_group_name_H-M   'P 1'
#
loop_
_entity.id
_entity.type
_entity.pdbx_description
1 polymer ?
#
loop_
_entity_poly.entity_id
_entity_poly.type
_entity_poly.pdbx_seq_one_letter_code
_entity_poly.pdbx_strand_id
1 'polypeptide(L)'
;MQELYADVIIDISHEAIDRAFQYVIPEKLVSQIRTGCQVNIPFGRGNTMRTGYVIGISDRTEYDRTKMKTIDSVCTEGIAAPGRLVALAGWIKENYGSTMINALQTVMPVKKTVRSVVVRYVALAVDETDEIEYKYMKRNARAKLRLLRTLKGENIIPMSKVTGELGVSSATVKAMQEEGVITVTEDSCYRKVTSDAVRKEAFMAPDIELNDIQMSIINEFQDDVDKDVHRTYLLHGVTGSGKTEVYVQCIRRVIEQGKQAIVLIPEIALTYQTIKYFTRYFGERVTVVNSRLSSGERYDQFERAKKGDVDVVIGPRSALFTPFERLGLIIIDEEHESSYKSDNPPKYHARETAIERARLEGASVILGSATPSVESYKKAMSGEFRLWTMDERVSDRKMADTSIVDLREELRRGNRSIISDELAEDITDRLSRHEQIMLFINKRGFNSFVSCRN
;
A
#
# COMPACT_ATOMS: atom_id res chain seq x y z
N MET A 1 7.65 27.75 30.43
CA MET A 1 7.85 26.64 29.46
C MET A 1 8.55 27.23 28.25
N GLN A 2 9.41 26.45 27.60
CA GLN A 2 10.11 26.87 26.37
C GLN A 2 9.10 26.97 25.23
N GLU A 3 9.05 28.09 24.53
CA GLU A 3 8.13 28.29 23.42
C GLU A 3 8.59 27.48 22.22
N LEU A 4 7.67 26.80 21.55
CA LEU A 4 7.95 25.95 20.39
C LEU A 4 7.34 26.55 19.12
N TYR A 5 8.04 26.38 18.02
CA TYR A 5 7.69 26.87 16.71
C TYR A 5 7.56 25.70 15.72
N ALA A 6 6.59 25.78 14.82
CA ALA A 6 6.40 24.81 13.75
C ALA A 6 6.71 25.44 12.39
N ASP A 7 7.53 24.77 11.62
CA ASP A 7 7.72 25.07 10.20
C ASP A 7 6.61 24.40 9.40
N VAL A 8 5.80 25.21 8.71
CA VAL A 8 4.57 24.74 8.04
C VAL A 8 4.62 25.05 6.55
N ILE A 9 4.38 24.04 5.73
CA ILE A 9 4.09 24.18 4.29
C ILE A 9 2.58 24.34 4.13
N ILE A 10 2.18 25.39 3.44
CA ILE A 10 0.77 25.72 3.23
C ILE A 10 0.20 24.88 2.09
N ASP A 11 -1.02 24.38 2.22
CA ASP A 11 -1.69 23.58 1.18
C ASP A 11 -2.18 24.47 0.00
N ILE A 12 -1.21 25.12 -0.66
CA ILE A 12 -1.41 25.91 -1.88
C ILE A 12 -0.25 25.58 -2.84
N SER A 13 -0.57 25.01 -3.98
CA SER A 13 0.43 24.68 -5.02
C SER A 13 0.78 25.92 -5.85
N HIS A 14 1.73 26.72 -5.37
CA HIS A 14 2.24 27.88 -6.08
C HIS A 14 3.72 28.10 -5.73
N GLU A 15 4.58 28.23 -6.74
CA GLU A 15 6.05 28.34 -6.54
C GLU A 15 6.46 29.51 -5.66
N ALA A 16 5.81 30.67 -5.76
CA ALA A 16 6.15 31.85 -4.96
C ALA A 16 5.97 31.67 -3.45
N ILE A 17 5.21 30.68 -3.03
CA ILE A 17 4.95 30.35 -1.61
C ILE A 17 5.43 28.95 -1.24
N ASP A 18 6.21 28.31 -2.10
CA ASP A 18 6.80 26.99 -1.87
C ASP A 18 7.99 27.06 -0.90
N ARG A 19 7.71 27.55 0.30
CA ARG A 19 8.66 27.65 1.43
C ARG A 19 7.97 27.37 2.74
N ALA A 20 8.74 27.02 3.75
CA ALA A 20 8.23 26.90 5.10
C ALA A 20 7.88 28.29 5.69
N PHE A 21 6.77 28.34 6.40
CA PHE A 21 6.37 29.49 7.21
C PHE A 21 6.34 29.07 8.67
N GLN A 22 6.98 29.84 9.50
CA GLN A 22 7.08 29.50 10.91
C GLN A 22 5.88 30.07 11.71
N TYR A 23 5.30 29.20 12.55
CA TYR A 23 4.15 29.52 13.41
C TYR A 23 4.44 29.15 14.85
N VAL A 24 3.89 29.93 15.78
CA VAL A 24 3.94 29.60 17.22
C VAL A 24 3.04 28.43 17.52
N ILE A 25 3.52 27.47 18.29
CA ILE A 25 2.71 26.33 18.78
C ILE A 25 2.09 26.75 20.12
N PRO A 26 0.73 26.85 20.22
CA PRO A 26 0.10 27.15 21.51
C PRO A 26 0.34 26.03 22.52
N GLU A 27 0.50 26.36 23.79
CA GLU A 27 0.73 25.36 24.86
C GLU A 27 -0.26 24.22 24.86
N LYS A 28 -1.54 24.48 24.61
CA LYS A 28 -2.61 23.50 24.53
C LYS A 28 -2.46 22.47 23.39
N LEU A 29 -1.63 22.77 22.37
CA LEU A 29 -1.43 21.95 21.19
C LEU A 29 -0.05 21.26 21.15
N VAL A 30 0.84 21.57 22.08
CA VAL A 30 2.22 21.03 22.11
C VAL A 30 2.24 19.49 22.12
N SER A 31 1.33 18.85 22.86
CA SER A 31 1.25 17.38 22.90
C SER A 31 0.64 16.75 21.65
N GLN A 32 -0.04 17.54 20.82
CA GLN A 32 -0.76 17.08 19.64
C GLN A 32 0.00 17.31 18.34
N ILE A 33 0.83 18.37 18.29
CA ILE A 33 1.58 18.74 17.08
C ILE A 33 2.85 17.91 16.98
N ARG A 34 3.01 17.25 15.84
CA ARG A 34 4.20 16.47 15.46
C ARG A 34 4.52 16.73 13.98
N THR A 35 5.77 16.50 13.58
CA THR A 35 6.14 16.53 12.16
C THR A 35 5.23 15.59 11.36
N GLY A 36 4.72 16.08 10.23
CA GLY A 36 3.79 15.35 9.37
C GLY A 36 2.30 15.52 9.72
N CYS A 37 1.95 16.21 10.81
CA CYS A 37 0.54 16.50 11.09
C CYS A 37 0.03 17.68 10.25
N GLN A 38 -1.28 17.66 10.00
CA GLN A 38 -1.98 18.72 9.30
C GLN A 38 -2.58 19.70 10.33
N VAL A 39 -2.40 21.00 10.10
CA VAL A 39 -2.84 22.06 11.00
C VAL A 39 -3.63 23.13 10.28
N ASN A 40 -4.56 23.77 10.98
CA ASN A 40 -5.24 24.97 10.51
C ASN A 40 -4.47 26.21 10.98
N ILE A 41 -4.15 27.09 10.03
CA ILE A 41 -3.32 28.27 10.26
C ILE A 41 -3.93 29.51 9.62
N PRO A 42 -3.80 30.68 10.22
CA PRO A 42 -4.13 31.95 9.59
C PRO A 42 -3.03 32.35 8.60
N PHE A 43 -3.38 32.59 7.33
CA PHE A 43 -2.41 32.95 6.28
C PHE A 43 -2.74 34.25 5.59
N GLY A 44 -1.70 34.95 5.10
CA GLY A 44 -1.80 36.21 4.35
C GLY A 44 -2.21 37.42 5.25
N ARG A 45 -2.33 38.61 4.66
CA ARG A 45 -2.68 39.84 5.39
C ARG A 45 -4.08 39.80 6.02
N GLY A 46 -5.01 39.04 5.39
CA GLY A 46 -6.40 38.93 5.86
C GLY A 46 -6.63 37.77 6.86
N ASN A 47 -5.60 37.12 7.37
CA ASN A 47 -5.71 35.98 8.29
C ASN A 47 -6.70 34.89 7.82
N THR A 48 -6.77 34.66 6.50
CA THR A 48 -7.63 33.61 5.96
C THR A 48 -7.17 32.25 6.48
N MET A 49 -8.10 31.49 7.06
CA MET A 49 -7.79 30.14 7.55
C MET A 49 -7.41 29.22 6.38
N ARG A 50 -6.28 28.57 6.50
CA ARG A 50 -5.73 27.63 5.53
C ARG A 50 -5.22 26.38 6.25
N THR A 51 -5.16 25.32 5.52
CA THR A 51 -4.52 24.09 5.99
C THR A 51 -3.05 24.12 5.62
N GLY A 52 -2.21 23.57 6.48
CA GLY A 52 -0.78 23.39 6.22
C GLY A 52 -0.27 22.10 6.85
N TYR A 53 0.94 21.71 6.46
CA TYR A 53 1.61 20.51 6.97
C TYR A 53 2.85 20.91 7.77
N VAL A 54 2.97 20.41 8.98
CA VAL A 54 4.15 20.63 9.84
C VAL A 54 5.29 19.78 9.31
N ILE A 55 6.38 20.41 8.90
CA ILE A 55 7.57 19.74 8.37
C ILE A 55 8.74 19.72 9.37
N GLY A 56 8.70 20.59 10.38
CA GLY A 56 9.70 20.68 11.44
C GLY A 56 9.14 21.37 12.68
N ILE A 57 9.78 21.10 13.82
CA ILE A 57 9.50 21.75 15.10
C ILE A 57 10.83 22.17 15.69
N SER A 58 10.92 23.44 16.16
CA SER A 58 12.13 24.00 16.79
C SER A 58 11.77 24.82 18.01
N ASP A 59 12.76 25.04 18.87
CA ASP A 59 12.71 25.94 19.99
C ASP A 59 13.34 27.33 19.69
N ARG A 60 13.78 27.52 18.44
CA ARG A 60 14.43 28.75 17.95
C ARG A 60 13.68 29.32 16.78
N THR A 61 13.67 30.62 16.68
CA THR A 61 13.12 31.37 15.55
C THR A 61 14.11 32.47 15.10
N GLU A 62 14.19 32.63 13.78
CA GLU A 62 14.91 33.76 13.16
C GLU A 62 13.98 34.95 12.86
N TYR A 63 12.66 34.77 13.07
CA TYR A 63 11.65 35.79 12.78
C TYR A 63 11.28 36.62 14.02
N ASP A 64 10.87 37.87 13.78
CA ASP A 64 10.32 38.73 14.80
C ASP A 64 9.04 38.14 15.40
N ARG A 65 9.12 37.73 16.66
CA ARG A 65 8.06 37.06 17.40
C ARG A 65 6.74 37.83 17.40
N THR A 66 6.80 39.14 17.42
CA THR A 66 5.61 40.01 17.46
C THR A 66 4.78 39.94 16.17
N LYS A 67 5.39 39.49 15.08
CA LYS A 67 4.77 39.32 13.74
C LYS A 67 4.38 37.87 13.43
N MET A 68 4.77 36.92 14.29
CA MET A 68 4.47 35.53 14.10
C MET A 68 3.01 35.22 14.41
N LYS A 69 2.42 34.37 13.57
CA LYS A 69 1.07 33.90 13.79
C LYS A 69 1.11 32.55 14.54
N THR A 70 0.00 32.24 15.17
CA THR A 70 -0.15 31.03 15.98
C THR A 70 -0.99 30.01 15.24
N ILE A 71 -0.68 28.72 15.40
CA ILE A 71 -1.50 27.63 14.92
C ILE A 71 -2.85 27.67 15.64
N ASP A 72 -3.94 27.59 14.88
CA ASP A 72 -5.29 27.61 15.42
C ASP A 72 -5.69 26.26 16.02
N SER A 73 -5.56 25.22 15.22
CA SER A 73 -5.97 23.85 15.59
C SER A 73 -5.21 22.81 14.80
N VAL A 74 -5.20 21.58 15.33
CA VAL A 74 -4.73 20.39 14.60
C VAL A 74 -5.91 19.78 13.86
N CYS A 75 -5.71 19.43 12.59
CA CYS A 75 -6.69 18.65 11.85
C CYS A 75 -6.66 17.22 12.41
N THR A 76 -7.61 16.87 13.27
CA THR A 76 -7.71 15.54 13.89
C THR A 76 -8.10 14.45 12.91
N GLU A 77 -8.40 14.82 11.69
CA GLU A 77 -9.02 14.00 10.65
C GLU A 77 -8.03 13.64 9.55
N GLY A 78 -6.89 13.04 9.90
CA GLY A 78 -5.92 12.55 8.91
C GLY A 78 -4.82 11.72 9.56
N ILE A 79 -4.23 10.81 8.77
CA ILE A 79 -3.05 10.06 9.20
C ILE A 79 -1.88 11.05 9.19
N ALA A 80 -1.32 11.38 10.35
CA ALA A 80 -0.05 12.08 10.42
C ALA A 80 1.02 11.22 9.72
N ALA A 81 1.72 11.80 8.75
CA ALA A 81 2.82 11.11 8.12
C ALA A 81 3.99 10.97 9.11
N PRO A 82 4.65 9.80 9.15
CA PRO A 82 5.92 9.69 9.85
C PRO A 82 6.91 10.76 9.35
N GLY A 83 7.75 11.31 10.22
CA GLY A 83 8.73 12.33 9.83
C GLY A 83 9.64 11.92 8.68
N ARG A 84 9.90 10.61 8.54
CA ARG A 84 10.67 10.02 7.43
C ARG A 84 9.97 10.18 6.08
N LEU A 85 8.64 10.12 6.01
CA LEU A 85 7.89 10.41 4.78
C LEU A 85 7.91 11.90 4.43
N VAL A 86 7.97 12.78 5.43
CA VAL A 86 8.17 14.22 5.18
C VAL A 86 9.56 14.48 4.60
N ALA A 87 10.60 13.82 5.11
CA ALA A 87 11.94 13.88 4.56
C ALA A 87 11.97 13.33 3.11
N LEU A 88 11.27 12.22 2.85
CA LEU A 88 11.13 11.68 1.50
C LEU A 88 10.42 12.67 0.55
N ALA A 89 9.42 13.42 1.02
CA ALA A 89 8.78 14.46 0.23
C ALA A 89 9.76 15.57 -0.15
N GLY A 90 10.64 15.98 0.79
CA GLY A 90 11.73 16.93 0.51
C GLY A 90 12.66 16.42 -0.60
N TRP A 91 13.08 15.16 -0.50
CA TRP A 91 13.91 14.52 -1.52
C TRP A 91 13.20 14.43 -2.89
N ILE A 92 11.91 14.09 -2.92
CA ILE A 92 11.10 14.06 -4.15
C ILE A 92 11.04 15.46 -4.78
N LYS A 93 10.82 16.50 -3.98
CA LYS A 93 10.83 17.89 -4.45
C LYS A 93 12.12 18.23 -5.18
N GLU A 94 13.26 17.93 -4.56
CA GLU A 94 14.60 18.28 -5.08
C GLU A 94 14.94 17.49 -6.34
N ASN A 95 14.65 16.19 -6.37
CA ASN A 95 15.07 15.30 -7.45
C ASN A 95 14.12 15.28 -8.65
N TYR A 96 12.85 15.67 -8.48
CA TYR A 96 11.85 15.63 -9.54
C TYR A 96 11.23 17.01 -9.86
N GLY A 97 11.80 18.09 -9.35
CA GLY A 97 11.43 19.45 -9.71
C GLY A 97 9.97 19.77 -9.41
N SER A 98 9.49 19.42 -8.21
CA SER A 98 8.11 19.70 -7.79
C SER A 98 8.05 20.70 -6.63
N THR A 99 6.86 21.22 -6.34
CA THR A 99 6.64 21.97 -5.11
C THR A 99 6.59 21.02 -3.89
N MET A 100 6.96 21.53 -2.72
CA MET A 100 6.91 20.73 -1.48
C MET A 100 5.50 20.22 -1.19
N ILE A 101 4.49 21.04 -1.47
CA ILE A 101 3.09 20.62 -1.25
C ILE A 101 2.69 19.46 -2.17
N ASN A 102 3.09 19.44 -3.44
CA ASN A 102 2.80 18.34 -4.35
C ASN A 102 3.53 17.07 -3.90
N ALA A 103 4.78 17.19 -3.45
CA ALA A 103 5.54 16.07 -2.90
C ALA A 103 4.89 15.53 -1.62
N LEU A 104 4.51 16.39 -0.67
CA LEU A 104 3.78 16.00 0.54
C LEU A 104 2.45 15.30 0.22
N GLN A 105 1.69 15.84 -0.71
CA GLN A 105 0.43 15.22 -1.16
C GLN A 105 0.63 13.86 -1.81
N THR A 106 1.80 13.60 -2.38
CA THR A 106 2.15 12.30 -2.97
C THR A 106 2.47 11.27 -1.90
N VAL A 107 3.26 11.63 -0.90
CA VAL A 107 3.64 10.72 0.19
C VAL A 107 2.53 10.55 1.24
N MET A 108 1.55 11.46 1.25
CA MET A 108 0.38 11.43 2.14
C MET A 108 -0.90 11.23 1.30
N PRO A 109 -1.17 10.02 0.81
CA PRO A 109 -2.19 9.79 -0.20
C PRO A 109 -3.63 9.93 0.27
N VAL A 110 -3.88 10.18 1.55
CA VAL A 110 -5.24 10.33 2.09
C VAL A 110 -5.52 11.77 2.47
N LYS A 111 -6.19 12.48 1.56
CA LYS A 111 -6.46 13.93 1.65
C LYS A 111 -7.75 14.33 2.37
N LYS A 112 -8.64 13.39 2.71
CA LYS A 112 -9.98 13.73 3.22
C LYS A 112 -10.27 13.04 4.54
N THR A 113 -11.01 13.74 5.36
CA THR A 113 -11.74 13.25 6.51
C THR A 113 -12.54 12.00 6.16
N VAL A 114 -11.97 10.86 6.42
CA VAL A 114 -12.68 9.60 6.30
C VAL A 114 -13.11 9.19 7.69
N ARG A 115 -14.42 9.21 7.95
CA ARG A 115 -14.94 8.67 9.19
C ARG A 115 -14.69 7.16 9.23
N SER A 116 -14.08 6.69 10.32
CA SER A 116 -14.00 5.26 10.60
C SER A 116 -15.41 4.65 10.60
N VAL A 117 -15.54 3.45 10.09
CA VAL A 117 -16.81 2.71 10.22
C VAL A 117 -16.91 2.25 11.68
N VAL A 118 -17.78 2.88 12.42
CA VAL A 118 -18.10 2.43 13.77
C VAL A 118 -19.19 1.36 13.66
N VAL A 119 -18.85 0.13 14.02
CA VAL A 119 -19.83 -0.94 14.16
C VAL A 119 -20.23 -1.01 15.63
N ARG A 120 -21.54 -0.93 15.85
CA ARG A 120 -22.10 -1.09 17.19
C ARG A 120 -22.40 -2.55 17.42
N TYR A 121 -21.98 -3.06 18.55
CA TYR A 121 -22.26 -4.39 19.01
C TYR A 121 -23.14 -4.34 20.25
N VAL A 122 -24.05 -5.29 20.34
CA VAL A 122 -24.96 -5.46 21.49
C VAL A 122 -24.57 -6.74 22.21
N ALA A 123 -24.34 -6.64 23.52
CA ALA A 123 -23.97 -7.76 24.37
C ALA A 123 -24.86 -7.78 25.62
N LEU A 124 -24.97 -8.94 26.28
CA LEU A 124 -25.61 -9.03 27.60
C LEU A 124 -24.76 -8.26 28.63
N ALA A 125 -25.45 -7.52 29.53
CA ALA A 125 -24.83 -6.84 30.66
C ALA A 125 -25.05 -7.59 31.97
N VAL A 126 -25.80 -8.70 31.94
CA VAL A 126 -26.22 -9.49 33.11
C VAL A 126 -25.99 -10.96 32.86
N ASP A 127 -25.55 -11.69 33.87
CA ASP A 127 -25.33 -13.14 33.79
C ASP A 127 -26.62 -13.93 33.99
N GLU A 128 -27.50 -13.47 34.88
CA GLU A 128 -28.80 -14.12 35.14
C GLU A 128 -29.92 -13.47 34.33
N THR A 129 -30.48 -14.21 33.41
CA THR A 129 -31.44 -13.70 32.42
C THR A 129 -32.84 -14.28 32.58
N ASP A 130 -33.04 -15.30 33.42
CA ASP A 130 -34.32 -16.04 33.49
C ASP A 130 -35.45 -15.23 34.07
N GLU A 131 -35.18 -14.42 35.09
CA GLU A 131 -36.19 -13.51 35.65
C GLU A 131 -36.58 -12.40 34.65
N ILE A 132 -35.62 -11.93 33.90
CA ILE A 132 -35.81 -10.90 32.85
C ILE A 132 -36.63 -11.48 31.70
N GLU A 133 -36.36 -12.70 31.32
CA GLU A 133 -37.10 -13.41 30.29
C GLU A 133 -38.56 -13.60 30.70
N TYR A 134 -38.79 -14.06 31.92
CA TYR A 134 -40.13 -14.20 32.50
C TYR A 134 -40.88 -12.84 32.54
N LYS A 135 -40.22 -11.77 32.95
CA LYS A 135 -40.77 -10.41 32.97
C LYS A 135 -41.18 -9.94 31.56
N TYR A 136 -40.36 -10.21 30.54
CA TYR A 136 -40.66 -9.85 29.16
C TYR A 136 -41.78 -10.70 28.57
N MET A 137 -41.85 -11.99 28.93
CA MET A 137 -42.95 -12.86 28.53
C MET A 137 -44.30 -12.35 29.11
N LYS A 138 -44.36 -12.05 30.41
CA LYS A 138 -45.56 -11.56 31.08
C LYS A 138 -46.04 -10.22 30.50
N ARG A 139 -45.14 -9.36 30.05
CA ARG A 139 -45.44 -8.05 29.45
C ARG A 139 -45.68 -8.13 27.94
N ASN A 140 -45.67 -9.30 27.35
CA ASN A 140 -45.75 -9.53 25.88
C ASN A 140 -44.76 -8.70 25.05
N ALA A 141 -43.56 -8.45 25.63
CA ALA A 141 -42.51 -7.64 24.99
C ALA A 141 -41.72 -8.45 23.96
N ARG A 142 -42.38 -8.86 22.87
CA ARG A 142 -41.86 -9.81 21.87
C ARG A 142 -40.48 -9.43 21.29
N ALA A 143 -40.25 -8.14 21.00
CA ALA A 143 -38.97 -7.67 20.44
C ALA A 143 -37.81 -7.80 21.45
N LYS A 144 -38.04 -7.41 22.72
CA LYS A 144 -37.05 -7.56 23.80
C LYS A 144 -36.75 -9.04 24.08
N LEU A 145 -37.77 -9.90 24.06
CA LEU A 145 -37.65 -11.33 24.29
C LEU A 145 -36.81 -11.99 23.18
N ARG A 146 -37.05 -11.62 21.91
CA ARG A 146 -36.29 -12.12 20.75
C ARG A 146 -34.84 -11.75 20.87
N LEU A 147 -34.51 -10.48 21.14
CA LEU A 147 -33.15 -10.01 21.32
C LEU A 147 -32.46 -10.72 22.49
N LEU A 148 -33.10 -10.84 23.64
CA LEU A 148 -32.56 -11.53 24.81
C LEU A 148 -32.22 -12.99 24.52
N ARG A 149 -33.10 -13.73 23.84
CA ARG A 149 -32.87 -15.14 23.48
C ARG A 149 -31.74 -15.31 22.49
N THR A 150 -31.62 -14.41 21.53
CA THR A 150 -30.51 -14.44 20.58
C THR A 150 -29.18 -14.19 21.31
N LEU A 151 -29.12 -13.23 22.23
CA LEU A 151 -27.92 -12.92 23.00
C LEU A 151 -27.54 -14.04 23.99
N LYS A 152 -28.50 -14.86 24.46
CA LYS A 152 -28.18 -16.08 25.22
C LYS A 152 -27.41 -17.12 24.42
N GLY A 153 -27.64 -17.19 23.12
CA GLY A 153 -26.92 -18.11 22.20
C GLY A 153 -25.65 -17.54 21.59
N GLU A 154 -25.67 -16.25 21.32
CA GLU A 154 -24.55 -15.52 20.70
C GLU A 154 -24.21 -14.34 21.60
N ASN A 155 -23.26 -14.45 22.49
CA ASN A 155 -22.94 -13.47 23.54
C ASN A 155 -22.82 -12.02 23.06
N ILE A 156 -22.43 -11.80 21.79
CA ILE A 156 -22.26 -10.47 21.18
C ILE A 156 -22.76 -10.52 19.72
N ILE A 157 -23.63 -9.60 19.34
CA ILE A 157 -24.14 -9.49 17.97
C ILE A 157 -24.06 -8.05 17.44
N PRO A 158 -23.80 -7.85 16.14
CA PRO A 158 -23.76 -6.51 15.57
C PRO A 158 -25.15 -5.87 15.53
N MET A 159 -25.22 -4.55 15.71
CA MET A 159 -26.46 -3.78 15.69
C MET A 159 -27.22 -3.93 14.35
N SER A 160 -26.51 -4.12 13.25
CA SER A 160 -27.12 -4.38 11.93
C SER A 160 -27.94 -5.68 11.92
N LYS A 161 -27.49 -6.74 12.60
CA LYS A 161 -28.22 -8.00 12.78
C LYS A 161 -29.47 -7.79 13.66
N VAL A 162 -29.31 -6.98 14.71
CA VAL A 162 -30.43 -6.62 15.62
C VAL A 162 -31.55 -5.89 14.88
N THR A 163 -31.21 -4.88 14.10
CA THR A 163 -32.20 -4.06 13.39
C THR A 163 -32.71 -4.70 12.10
N GLY A 164 -31.83 -5.37 11.34
CA GLY A 164 -32.16 -5.98 10.05
C GLY A 164 -32.82 -7.36 10.21
N GLU A 165 -32.08 -8.34 10.73
CA GLU A 165 -32.55 -9.74 10.79
C GLU A 165 -33.56 -9.98 11.93
N LEU A 166 -33.27 -9.43 13.10
CA LEU A 166 -34.16 -9.61 14.24
C LEU A 166 -35.35 -8.62 14.26
N GLY A 167 -35.33 -7.59 13.42
CA GLY A 167 -36.39 -6.58 13.34
C GLY A 167 -36.64 -5.86 14.69
N VAL A 168 -35.60 -5.65 15.49
CA VAL A 168 -35.67 -4.96 16.76
C VAL A 168 -35.31 -3.49 16.59
N SER A 169 -36.20 -2.57 16.94
CA SER A 169 -35.95 -1.14 16.75
C SER A 169 -34.83 -0.60 17.66
N SER A 170 -34.13 0.44 17.21
CA SER A 170 -33.12 1.12 18.02
C SER A 170 -33.67 1.69 19.33
N ALA A 171 -34.95 2.06 19.36
CA ALA A 171 -35.65 2.48 20.60
C ALA A 171 -35.77 1.34 21.59
N THR A 172 -36.05 0.12 21.12
CA THR A 172 -36.11 -1.08 21.97
C THR A 172 -34.75 -1.43 22.56
N VAL A 173 -33.68 -1.32 21.74
CA VAL A 173 -32.31 -1.52 22.20
C VAL A 173 -31.94 -0.51 23.28
N LYS A 174 -32.23 0.78 23.04
CA LYS A 174 -31.99 1.83 24.03
C LYS A 174 -32.73 1.59 25.34
N ALA A 175 -33.99 1.19 25.29
CA ALA A 175 -34.77 0.85 26.48
C ALA A 175 -34.18 -0.35 27.26
N MET A 176 -33.67 -1.37 26.58
CA MET A 176 -33.01 -2.52 27.23
C MET A 176 -31.64 -2.13 27.82
N GLN A 177 -30.95 -1.17 27.22
CA GLN A 177 -29.71 -0.61 27.75
C GLN A 177 -29.98 0.23 29.00
N GLU A 178 -31.01 1.04 29.00
CA GLU A 178 -31.46 1.82 30.15
C GLU A 178 -31.96 0.91 31.30
N GLU A 179 -32.52 -0.24 30.97
CA GLU A 179 -32.88 -1.29 31.95
C GLU A 179 -31.66 -2.06 32.50
N GLY A 180 -30.45 -1.79 31.98
CA GLY A 180 -29.20 -2.46 32.40
C GLY A 180 -29.10 -3.93 31.96
N VAL A 181 -29.94 -4.37 31.03
CA VAL A 181 -29.99 -5.77 30.55
C VAL A 181 -28.91 -6.03 29.46
N ILE A 182 -28.64 -5.02 28.66
CA ILE A 182 -27.66 -5.08 27.58
C ILE A 182 -26.69 -3.90 27.62
N THR A 183 -25.51 -4.10 27.06
CA THR A 183 -24.57 -3.02 26.75
C THR A 183 -24.46 -2.85 25.25
N VAL A 184 -24.25 -1.60 24.81
CA VAL A 184 -23.91 -1.26 23.42
C VAL A 184 -22.50 -0.75 23.40
N THR A 185 -21.60 -1.48 22.77
CA THR A 185 -20.22 -1.09 22.58
C THR A 185 -20.02 -0.64 21.13
N GLU A 186 -19.21 0.40 20.95
CA GLU A 186 -18.81 0.87 19.64
C GLU A 186 -17.39 0.34 19.37
N ASP A 187 -17.23 -0.38 18.28
CA ASP A 187 -15.91 -0.81 17.81
C ASP A 187 -15.64 -0.24 16.44
N SER A 188 -14.45 0.27 16.26
CA SER A 188 -14.01 0.79 14.95
C SER A 188 -13.61 -0.38 14.06
N CYS A 189 -14.48 -0.75 13.14
CA CYS A 189 -14.17 -1.78 12.15
C CYS A 189 -13.55 -1.18 10.90
N TYR A 190 -12.48 -1.81 10.44
CA TYR A 190 -11.90 -1.51 9.14
C TYR A 190 -12.71 -2.12 8.00
N ARG A 191 -12.83 -1.39 6.88
CA ARG A 191 -13.45 -1.91 5.66
C ARG A 191 -12.60 -3.05 5.12
N LYS A 192 -13.24 -4.18 4.83
CA LYS A 192 -12.56 -5.37 4.28
C LYS A 192 -12.21 -5.15 2.82
N VAL A 193 -10.95 -5.30 2.47
CA VAL A 193 -10.43 -5.15 1.09
C VAL A 193 -10.33 -6.49 0.37
N THR A 194 -10.11 -7.58 1.10
CA THR A 194 -10.07 -8.95 0.56
C THR A 194 -11.40 -9.65 0.77
N SER A 195 -11.88 -10.35 -0.27
CA SER A 195 -13.11 -11.13 -0.18
C SER A 195 -12.98 -12.25 0.88
N ASP A 196 -14.09 -12.56 1.57
CA ASP A 196 -14.11 -13.66 2.54
C ASP A 196 -13.75 -15.02 1.93
N ALA A 197 -13.86 -15.17 0.59
CA ALA A 197 -13.42 -16.36 -0.15
C ALA A 197 -11.88 -16.55 -0.09
N VAL A 198 -11.10 -15.45 -0.21
CA VAL A 198 -9.62 -15.50 -0.07
C VAL A 198 -9.21 -15.89 1.34
N ARG A 199 -9.98 -15.43 2.35
CA ARG A 199 -9.69 -15.68 3.77
C ARG A 199 -9.99 -17.11 4.19
N LYS A 200 -11.07 -17.71 3.68
CA LYS A 200 -11.48 -19.09 4.07
C LYS A 200 -10.55 -20.18 3.56
N GLU A 201 -9.84 -19.95 2.44
CA GLU A 201 -8.88 -20.89 1.87
C GLU A 201 -7.44 -20.68 2.37
N ALA A 202 -7.20 -19.65 3.18
CA ALA A 202 -5.88 -19.31 3.71
C ALA A 202 -5.53 -20.17 4.93
N PHE A 203 -4.24 -20.34 5.16
CA PHE A 203 -3.55 -20.94 6.31
C PHE A 203 -2.94 -22.34 6.14
N MET A 204 -2.65 -22.76 4.90
CA MET A 204 -1.58 -23.72 4.72
C MET A 204 -0.52 -23.09 3.82
N ALA A 205 0.55 -22.58 4.42
CA ALA A 205 1.74 -22.23 3.67
C ALA A 205 2.14 -23.49 2.87
N PRO A 206 2.28 -23.40 1.53
CA PRO A 206 2.70 -24.54 0.77
C PRO A 206 4.09 -24.97 1.23
N ASP A 207 4.29 -26.26 1.42
CA ASP A 207 5.60 -26.84 1.66
C ASP A 207 6.33 -26.88 0.32
N ILE A 208 7.08 -25.79 0.03
CA ILE A 208 7.83 -25.66 -1.21
C ILE A 208 9.29 -25.97 -0.93
N GLU A 209 9.83 -26.98 -1.60
CA GLU A 209 11.26 -27.25 -1.59
C GLU A 209 11.99 -26.14 -2.37
N LEU A 210 12.89 -25.47 -1.67
CA LEU A 210 13.77 -24.46 -2.25
C LEU A 210 14.99 -25.12 -2.88
N ASN A 211 15.38 -24.66 -4.06
CA ASN A 211 16.63 -25.10 -4.66
C ASN A 211 17.85 -24.41 -4.03
N ASP A 212 19.06 -24.93 -4.32
CA ASP A 212 20.32 -24.46 -3.72
C ASP A 212 20.57 -22.96 -4.00
N ILE A 213 20.21 -22.46 -5.16
CA ILE A 213 20.35 -21.04 -5.53
C ILE A 213 19.43 -20.19 -4.67
N GLN A 214 18.18 -20.57 -4.55
CA GLN A 214 17.20 -19.84 -3.71
C GLN A 214 17.65 -19.85 -2.24
N MET A 215 18.09 -20.99 -1.72
CA MET A 215 18.62 -21.12 -0.36
C MET A 215 19.84 -20.23 -0.14
N SER A 216 20.77 -20.21 -1.08
CA SER A 216 21.97 -19.36 -1.01
C SER A 216 21.60 -17.87 -0.92
N ILE A 217 20.67 -17.41 -1.76
CA ILE A 217 20.19 -16.03 -1.77
C ILE A 217 19.51 -15.67 -0.44
N ILE A 218 18.64 -16.54 0.06
CA ILE A 218 17.90 -16.31 1.30
C ILE A 218 18.86 -16.28 2.49
N ASN A 219 19.86 -17.16 2.52
CA ASN A 219 20.86 -17.19 3.60
C ASN A 219 21.73 -15.93 3.57
N GLU A 220 22.17 -15.48 2.39
CA GLU A 220 22.92 -14.23 2.28
C GLU A 220 22.09 -13.02 2.75
N PHE A 221 20.81 -12.97 2.37
CA PHE A 221 19.91 -11.92 2.84
C PHE A 221 19.74 -11.97 4.37
N GLN A 222 19.57 -13.17 4.94
CA GLN A 222 19.48 -13.36 6.38
C GLN A 222 20.73 -12.87 7.10
N ASP A 223 21.91 -13.21 6.57
CA ASP A 223 23.20 -12.76 7.13
C ASP A 223 23.31 -11.24 7.17
N ASP A 224 22.87 -10.55 6.11
CA ASP A 224 22.86 -9.09 6.07
C ASP A 224 21.83 -8.52 7.08
N VAL A 225 20.66 -9.12 7.19
CA VAL A 225 19.61 -8.74 8.15
C VAL A 225 20.10 -8.90 9.60
N ASP A 226 20.76 -10.00 9.92
CA ASP A 226 21.29 -10.29 11.26
C ASP A 226 22.44 -9.35 11.65
N LYS A 227 23.16 -8.84 10.67
CA LYS A 227 24.24 -7.85 10.84
C LYS A 227 23.77 -6.40 10.78
N ASP A 228 22.46 -6.17 10.66
CA ASP A 228 21.82 -4.83 10.44
C ASP A 228 22.40 -4.10 9.23
N VAL A 229 22.75 -4.86 8.17
CA VAL A 229 23.28 -4.33 6.90
C VAL A 229 22.11 -4.14 5.94
N HIS A 230 21.93 -2.91 5.46
CA HIS A 230 20.88 -2.54 4.53
C HIS A 230 21.42 -2.23 3.16
N ARG A 231 20.93 -2.93 2.14
CA ARG A 231 21.40 -2.81 0.76
C ARG A 231 20.27 -2.80 -0.25
N THR A 232 20.62 -2.42 -1.47
CA THR A 232 19.79 -2.70 -2.64
C THR A 232 20.34 -3.94 -3.35
N TYR A 233 19.44 -4.92 -3.55
CA TYR A 233 19.72 -6.16 -4.27
C TYR A 233 19.03 -6.10 -5.63
N LEU A 234 19.69 -6.59 -6.68
CA LEU A 234 19.07 -6.90 -7.96
C LEU A 234 18.92 -8.41 -8.08
N LEU A 235 17.69 -8.91 -8.04
CA LEU A 235 17.35 -10.30 -8.28
C LEU A 235 17.02 -10.48 -9.77
N HIS A 236 18.04 -10.82 -10.55
CA HIS A 236 17.92 -11.14 -11.97
C HIS A 236 17.61 -12.62 -12.12
N GLY A 237 16.40 -12.96 -12.50
CA GLY A 237 16.00 -14.36 -12.65
C GLY A 237 15.02 -14.55 -13.79
N VAL A 238 15.21 -15.61 -14.58
CA VAL A 238 14.32 -15.94 -15.70
C VAL A 238 12.87 -16.13 -15.23
N THR A 239 11.91 -15.98 -16.14
CA THR A 239 10.50 -16.21 -15.82
C THR A 239 10.31 -17.66 -15.38
N GLY A 240 9.69 -17.87 -14.21
CA GLY A 240 9.51 -19.21 -13.64
C GLY A 240 10.70 -19.71 -12.83
N SER A 241 11.70 -18.88 -12.52
CA SER A 241 12.80 -19.25 -11.61
C SER A 241 12.43 -19.27 -10.14
N GLY A 242 11.21 -18.84 -9.76
CA GLY A 242 10.77 -18.83 -8.38
C GLY A 242 11.14 -17.57 -7.59
N LYS A 243 11.35 -16.43 -8.26
CA LYS A 243 11.62 -15.13 -7.61
C LYS A 243 10.64 -14.81 -6.49
N THR A 244 9.34 -15.07 -6.72
CA THR A 244 8.27 -14.77 -5.74
C THR A 244 8.47 -15.56 -4.44
N GLU A 245 8.96 -16.79 -4.52
CA GLU A 245 9.28 -17.57 -3.32
C GLU A 245 10.43 -16.95 -2.53
N VAL A 246 11.48 -16.50 -3.21
CA VAL A 246 12.59 -15.76 -2.58
C VAL A 246 12.04 -14.51 -1.86
N TYR A 247 11.13 -13.76 -2.50
CA TYR A 247 10.50 -12.60 -1.85
C TYR A 247 9.79 -12.97 -0.55
N VAL A 248 8.97 -14.02 -0.60
CA VAL A 248 8.22 -14.49 0.58
C VAL A 248 9.17 -14.87 1.72
N GLN A 249 10.22 -15.60 1.42
CA GLN A 249 11.18 -16.02 2.44
C GLN A 249 11.95 -14.81 3.01
N CYS A 250 12.39 -13.85 2.19
CA CYS A 250 13.00 -12.61 2.67
C CYS A 250 12.04 -11.78 3.55
N ILE A 251 10.75 -11.70 3.17
CA ILE A 251 9.73 -11.03 3.98
C ILE A 251 9.58 -11.71 5.34
N ARG A 252 9.53 -13.05 5.38
CA ARG A 252 9.44 -13.82 6.64
C ARG A 252 10.58 -13.46 7.59
N ARG A 253 11.82 -13.41 7.09
CA ARG A 253 12.99 -13.04 7.89
C ARG A 253 12.87 -11.64 8.49
N VAL A 254 12.36 -10.69 7.72
CA VAL A 254 12.14 -9.32 8.18
C VAL A 254 11.03 -9.24 9.25
N ILE A 255 9.96 -10.01 9.06
CA ILE A 255 8.84 -10.08 10.02
C ILE A 255 9.29 -10.75 11.32
N GLU A 256 10.10 -11.80 11.27
CA GLU A 256 10.69 -12.47 12.45
C GLU A 256 11.49 -11.49 13.33
N GLN A 257 12.06 -10.43 12.74
CA GLN A 257 12.70 -9.33 13.46
C GLN A 257 11.73 -8.22 13.90
N GLY A 258 10.43 -8.41 13.73
CA GLY A 258 9.41 -7.43 14.09
C GLY A 258 9.37 -6.22 13.18
N LYS A 259 9.99 -6.28 11.98
CA LYS A 259 9.93 -5.25 10.94
C LYS A 259 8.80 -5.56 9.95
N GLN A 260 8.54 -4.65 9.03
CA GLN A 260 7.43 -4.67 8.07
C GLN A 260 7.95 -4.58 6.63
N ALA A 261 7.15 -5.03 5.66
CA ALA A 261 7.56 -5.07 4.26
C ALA A 261 6.53 -4.46 3.30
N ILE A 262 7.01 -3.82 2.24
CA ILE A 262 6.22 -3.34 1.11
C ILE A 262 6.60 -4.14 -0.12
N VAL A 263 5.59 -4.62 -0.86
CA VAL A 263 5.78 -5.32 -2.14
C VAL A 263 5.09 -4.50 -3.24
N LEU A 264 5.88 -3.94 -4.13
CA LEU A 264 5.37 -3.24 -5.30
C LEU A 264 5.24 -4.21 -6.46
N ILE A 265 4.04 -4.27 -7.03
CA ILE A 265 3.71 -5.11 -8.19
C ILE A 265 2.98 -4.23 -9.20
N PRO A 266 3.31 -4.31 -10.52
CA PRO A 266 2.57 -3.59 -11.54
C PRO A 266 1.06 -3.88 -11.48
N GLU A 267 0.21 -2.88 -11.71
CA GLU A 267 -1.26 -3.04 -11.58
C GLU A 267 -1.80 -4.22 -12.41
N ILE A 268 -1.23 -4.44 -13.59
CA ILE A 268 -1.62 -5.54 -14.48
C ILE A 268 -1.25 -6.91 -13.94
N ALA A 269 -0.19 -7.01 -13.13
CA ALA A 269 0.28 -8.25 -12.50
C ALA A 269 -0.32 -8.47 -11.09
N LEU A 270 -1.00 -7.48 -10.54
CA LEU A 270 -1.69 -7.57 -9.25
C LEU A 270 -3.00 -8.34 -9.39
N THR A 271 -2.88 -9.63 -9.67
CA THR A 271 -4.01 -10.54 -9.85
C THR A 271 -4.53 -11.11 -8.53
N TYR A 272 -5.73 -11.69 -8.58
CA TYR A 272 -6.28 -12.46 -7.47
C TYR A 272 -5.34 -13.58 -7.01
N GLN A 273 -4.68 -14.25 -7.95
CA GLN A 273 -3.74 -15.35 -7.65
C GLN A 273 -2.51 -14.85 -6.89
N THR A 274 -1.96 -13.70 -7.28
CA THR A 274 -0.83 -13.07 -6.59
C THR A 274 -1.21 -12.71 -5.16
N ILE A 275 -2.37 -12.09 -4.95
CA ILE A 275 -2.87 -11.74 -3.62
C ILE A 275 -3.08 -13.00 -2.78
N LYS A 276 -3.73 -14.03 -3.34
CA LYS A 276 -3.96 -15.32 -2.68
C LYS A 276 -2.65 -15.99 -2.28
N TYR A 277 -1.62 -15.90 -3.12
CA TYR A 277 -0.30 -16.46 -2.83
C TYR A 277 0.30 -15.87 -1.55
N PHE A 278 0.40 -14.55 -1.45
CA PHE A 278 0.91 -13.90 -0.23
C PHE A 278 0.00 -14.12 0.99
N THR A 279 -1.32 -14.14 0.79
CA THR A 279 -2.28 -14.40 1.88
C THR A 279 -2.08 -15.79 2.50
N ARG A 280 -1.67 -16.79 1.72
CA ARG A 280 -1.36 -18.15 2.25
C ARG A 280 -0.21 -18.13 3.26
N TYR A 281 0.79 -17.26 3.07
CA TYR A 281 1.95 -17.17 3.96
C TYR A 281 1.73 -16.24 5.15
N PHE A 282 1.02 -15.13 4.94
CA PHE A 282 0.94 -14.05 5.93
C PHE A 282 -0.45 -13.85 6.53
N GLY A 283 -1.46 -14.57 6.02
CA GLY A 283 -2.81 -14.54 6.56
C GLY A 283 -3.43 -13.14 6.60
N GLU A 284 -3.99 -12.76 7.73
CA GLU A 284 -4.61 -11.45 7.94
C GLU A 284 -3.60 -10.30 8.12
N ARG A 285 -2.31 -10.62 8.27
CA ARG A 285 -1.23 -9.65 8.40
C ARG A 285 -0.73 -9.11 7.06
N VAL A 286 -1.36 -9.51 5.94
CA VAL A 286 -1.15 -8.91 4.62
C VAL A 286 -2.36 -8.10 4.18
N THR A 287 -2.11 -6.96 3.54
CA THR A 287 -3.16 -6.16 2.90
C THR A 287 -2.75 -5.67 1.53
N VAL A 288 -3.75 -5.24 0.76
CA VAL A 288 -3.57 -4.73 -0.61
C VAL A 288 -4.01 -3.28 -0.69
N VAL A 289 -3.18 -2.46 -1.33
CA VAL A 289 -3.50 -1.07 -1.66
C VAL A 289 -3.43 -0.93 -3.17
N ASN A 290 -4.54 -0.58 -3.81
CA ASN A 290 -4.61 -0.39 -5.26
C ASN A 290 -5.49 0.82 -5.64
N SER A 291 -5.57 1.14 -6.94
CA SER A 291 -6.35 2.27 -7.46
C SER A 291 -7.87 2.09 -7.33
N ARG A 292 -8.34 0.83 -7.17
CA ARG A 292 -9.78 0.50 -7.06
C ARG A 292 -10.35 0.75 -5.68
N LEU A 293 -9.47 0.90 -4.66
CA LEU A 293 -9.90 1.19 -3.31
C LEU A 293 -10.50 2.59 -3.23
N SER A 294 -11.64 2.70 -2.58
CA SER A 294 -12.20 3.98 -2.15
C SER A 294 -11.23 4.69 -1.20
N SER A 295 -11.37 6.00 -1.06
CA SER A 295 -10.56 6.78 -0.10
C SER A 295 -10.68 6.24 1.33
N GLY A 296 -11.87 5.71 1.69
CA GLY A 296 -12.12 5.12 3.00
C GLY A 296 -11.39 3.80 3.22
N GLU A 297 -11.47 2.90 2.26
CA GLU A 297 -10.76 1.62 2.34
C GLU A 297 -9.25 1.82 2.39
N ARG A 298 -8.72 2.74 1.58
CA ARG A 298 -7.29 3.08 1.61
C ARG A 298 -6.86 3.66 2.96
N TYR A 299 -7.68 4.55 3.53
CA TYR A 299 -7.46 5.09 4.87
C TYR A 299 -7.39 3.97 5.91
N ASP A 300 -8.35 3.06 5.90
CA ASP A 300 -8.41 1.94 6.84
C ASP A 300 -7.16 1.04 6.74
N GLN A 301 -6.67 0.76 5.51
CA GLN A 301 -5.46 -0.04 5.34
C GLN A 301 -4.20 0.69 5.84
N PHE A 302 -4.12 2.00 5.67
CA PHE A 302 -3.01 2.78 6.18
C PHE A 302 -3.03 2.91 7.70
N GLU A 303 -4.20 3.05 8.32
CA GLU A 303 -4.34 3.00 9.79
C GLU A 303 -3.93 1.63 10.34
N ARG A 304 -4.33 0.52 9.70
CA ARG A 304 -3.89 -0.82 10.07
C ARG A 304 -2.37 -0.98 9.98
N ALA A 305 -1.78 -0.48 8.89
CA ALA A 305 -0.33 -0.49 8.70
C ALA A 305 0.40 0.30 9.81
N LYS A 306 -0.09 1.49 10.13
CA LYS A 306 0.47 2.36 11.16
C LYS A 306 0.36 1.76 12.57
N LYS A 307 -0.76 1.09 12.87
CA LYS A 307 -0.97 0.43 14.17
C LYS A 307 -0.20 -0.89 14.33
N GLY A 308 0.36 -1.42 13.23
CA GLY A 308 1.04 -2.71 13.23
C GLY A 308 0.10 -3.92 13.14
N ASP A 309 -1.15 -3.69 12.71
CA ASP A 309 -2.12 -4.78 12.47
C ASP A 309 -1.78 -5.58 11.21
N VAL A 310 -0.92 -5.04 10.33
CA VAL A 310 -0.41 -5.70 9.12
C VAL A 310 1.11 -5.56 9.05
N ASP A 311 1.75 -6.60 8.54
CA ASP A 311 3.20 -6.64 8.34
C ASP A 311 3.59 -6.44 6.88
N VAL A 312 2.68 -6.78 5.95
CA VAL A 312 2.96 -6.74 4.51
C VAL A 312 1.89 -5.94 3.79
N VAL A 313 2.32 -4.98 3.00
CA VAL A 313 1.44 -4.26 2.06
C VAL A 313 1.86 -4.56 0.64
N ILE A 314 0.90 -4.96 -0.19
CA ILE A 314 1.10 -5.24 -1.60
C ILE A 314 0.34 -4.21 -2.42
N GLY A 315 0.95 -3.70 -3.48
CA GLY A 315 0.25 -2.79 -4.38
C GLY A 315 1.12 -2.19 -5.47
N PRO A 316 0.54 -1.32 -6.31
CA PRO A 316 1.31 -0.59 -7.32
C PRO A 316 2.19 0.49 -6.66
N ARG A 317 2.84 1.30 -7.47
CA ARG A 317 3.77 2.35 -6.99
C ARG A 317 3.25 3.19 -5.81
N SER A 318 1.95 3.41 -5.69
CA SER A 318 1.37 4.20 -4.59
C SER A 318 1.43 3.51 -3.22
N ALA A 319 1.57 2.19 -3.19
CA ALA A 319 1.76 1.43 -1.96
C ALA A 319 3.12 1.76 -1.30
N LEU A 320 4.06 2.31 -2.07
CA LEU A 320 5.35 2.79 -1.56
C LEU A 320 5.21 3.79 -0.40
N PHE A 321 4.11 4.50 -0.29
CA PHE A 321 3.90 5.53 0.73
C PHE A 321 3.08 5.04 1.94
N THR A 322 2.93 3.74 2.12
CA THR A 322 2.30 3.15 3.32
C THR A 322 3.05 3.62 4.58
N PRO A 323 2.35 4.16 5.59
CA PRO A 323 2.97 4.77 6.76
C PRO A 323 3.41 3.72 7.81
N PHE A 324 4.26 2.80 7.41
CA PHE A 324 4.86 1.83 8.33
C PHE A 324 5.80 2.53 9.32
N GLU A 325 5.80 2.07 10.56
CA GLU A 325 6.69 2.59 11.60
C GLU A 325 8.02 1.85 11.65
N ARG A 326 8.03 0.58 11.23
CA ARG A 326 9.19 -0.32 11.31
C ARG A 326 9.47 -1.00 9.97
N LEU A 327 9.54 -0.21 8.91
CA LEU A 327 9.85 -0.73 7.58
C LEU A 327 11.24 -1.36 7.56
N GLY A 328 11.34 -2.61 7.09
CA GLY A 328 12.62 -3.33 6.96
C GLY A 328 12.94 -3.78 5.54
N LEU A 329 11.92 -3.87 4.67
CA LEU A 329 12.12 -4.36 3.30
C LEU A 329 11.13 -3.69 2.32
N ILE A 330 11.65 -3.31 1.16
CA ILE A 330 10.85 -2.92 0.00
C ILE A 330 11.20 -3.84 -1.15
N ILE A 331 10.22 -4.50 -1.74
CA ILE A 331 10.38 -5.33 -2.93
C ILE A 331 9.70 -4.63 -4.10
N ILE A 332 10.37 -4.60 -5.24
CA ILE A 332 9.81 -4.10 -6.51
C ILE A 332 9.91 -5.23 -7.52
N ASP A 333 8.77 -5.86 -7.79
CA ASP A 333 8.70 -6.90 -8.82
C ASP A 333 8.55 -6.29 -10.20
N GLU A 334 9.18 -6.91 -11.22
CA GLU A 334 9.27 -6.39 -12.58
C GLU A 334 9.74 -4.91 -12.60
N GLU A 335 10.89 -4.63 -11.97
CA GLU A 335 11.40 -3.27 -11.72
C GLU A 335 11.57 -2.40 -12.97
N HIS A 336 11.67 -3.06 -14.13
CA HIS A 336 11.83 -2.43 -15.45
C HIS A 336 10.53 -1.81 -15.99
N GLU A 337 9.37 -2.14 -15.37
CA GLU A 337 8.07 -1.70 -15.86
C GLU A 337 7.92 -0.18 -15.84
N SER A 338 7.49 0.38 -16.97
CA SER A 338 7.32 1.82 -17.14
C SER A 338 6.26 2.43 -16.21
N SER A 339 5.32 1.62 -15.72
CA SER A 339 4.26 2.02 -14.79
C SER A 339 4.79 2.50 -13.43
N TYR A 340 6.04 2.19 -13.10
CA TYR A 340 6.73 2.71 -11.91
C TYR A 340 7.14 4.18 -12.01
N LYS A 341 7.16 4.76 -13.21
CA LYS A 341 7.28 6.20 -13.42
C LYS A 341 5.91 6.87 -13.29
N SER A 342 5.82 7.95 -12.52
CA SER A 342 4.58 8.72 -12.41
C SER A 342 4.39 9.63 -13.61
N ASP A 343 3.19 9.59 -14.22
CA ASP A 343 2.81 10.52 -15.29
C ASP A 343 2.44 11.91 -14.75
N ASN A 344 1.90 11.95 -13.51
CA ASN A 344 1.49 13.18 -12.84
C ASN A 344 2.63 13.75 -11.99
N PRO A 345 2.74 15.08 -11.87
CA PRO A 345 3.67 15.72 -10.95
C PRO A 345 3.36 15.37 -9.48
N PRO A 346 4.44 15.13 -8.70
CA PRO A 346 5.82 14.95 -9.11
C PRO A 346 5.99 13.68 -9.95
N LYS A 347 6.72 13.78 -11.05
CA LYS A 347 6.97 12.64 -11.94
C LYS A 347 8.05 11.71 -11.37
N TYR A 348 7.87 11.28 -10.12
CA TYR A 348 8.82 10.39 -9.45
C TYR A 348 8.86 9.01 -10.07
N HIS A 349 9.97 8.32 -9.89
CA HIS A 349 10.12 6.91 -10.22
C HIS A 349 10.15 6.08 -8.93
N ALA A 350 9.32 5.03 -8.86
CA ALA A 350 9.17 4.25 -7.64
C ALA A 350 10.47 3.59 -7.18
N ARG A 351 11.34 3.13 -8.11
CA ARG A 351 12.62 2.50 -7.80
C ARG A 351 13.54 3.44 -7.01
N GLU A 352 13.85 4.61 -7.55
CA GLU A 352 14.72 5.59 -6.90
C GLU A 352 14.12 6.08 -5.58
N THR A 353 12.79 6.30 -5.58
CA THR A 353 12.07 6.73 -4.38
C THR A 353 12.07 5.64 -3.31
N ALA A 354 12.00 4.36 -3.68
CA ALA A 354 12.08 3.23 -2.76
C ALA A 354 13.48 3.11 -2.13
N ILE A 355 14.52 3.28 -2.94
CA ILE A 355 15.91 3.26 -2.46
C ILE A 355 16.15 4.39 -1.45
N GLU A 356 15.69 5.60 -1.76
CA GLU A 356 15.81 6.72 -0.82
C GLU A 356 14.96 6.49 0.43
N ARG A 357 13.73 6.00 0.28
CA ARG A 357 12.90 5.64 1.42
C ARG A 357 13.58 4.62 2.32
N ALA A 358 14.12 3.56 1.74
CA ALA A 358 14.85 2.52 2.47
C ALA A 358 16.06 3.09 3.22
N ARG A 359 16.83 3.99 2.58
CA ARG A 359 17.95 4.69 3.21
C ARG A 359 17.51 5.51 4.44
N LEU A 360 16.39 6.22 4.34
CA LEU A 360 15.84 7.03 5.44
C LEU A 360 15.30 6.17 6.60
N GLU A 361 14.88 4.94 6.31
CA GLU A 361 14.22 4.07 7.29
C GLU A 361 15.13 2.95 7.83
N GLY A 362 16.34 2.78 7.30
CA GLY A 362 17.19 1.64 7.61
C GLY A 362 16.53 0.34 7.15
N ALA A 363 16.19 0.26 5.87
CA ALA A 363 15.55 -0.87 5.23
C ALA A 363 16.34 -1.33 4.01
N SER A 364 16.11 -2.55 3.57
CA SER A 364 16.69 -3.12 2.34
C SER A 364 15.71 -2.99 1.18
N VAL A 365 16.23 -3.03 -0.07
CA VAL A 365 15.43 -3.03 -1.30
C VAL A 365 15.80 -4.24 -2.14
N ILE A 366 14.80 -4.98 -2.62
CA ILE A 366 14.97 -6.04 -3.62
C ILE A 366 14.28 -5.60 -4.92
N LEU A 367 15.05 -5.46 -5.97
CA LEU A 367 14.59 -5.19 -7.34
C LEU A 367 14.56 -6.52 -8.09
N GLY A 368 13.40 -7.00 -8.45
CA GLY A 368 13.26 -8.27 -9.17
C GLY A 368 12.88 -8.06 -10.63
N SER A 369 13.53 -8.79 -11.53
CA SER A 369 13.21 -8.76 -12.95
C SER A 369 13.79 -9.97 -13.69
N ALA A 370 13.13 -10.39 -14.77
CA ALA A 370 13.71 -11.27 -15.76
C ALA A 370 14.52 -10.50 -16.81
N THR A 371 14.18 -9.23 -16.98
CA THR A 371 14.79 -8.31 -17.96
C THR A 371 15.11 -6.98 -17.29
N PRO A 372 16.10 -6.92 -16.40
CA PRO A 372 16.43 -5.73 -15.64
C PRO A 372 16.64 -4.50 -16.52
N SER A 373 16.27 -3.32 -15.98
CA SER A 373 16.63 -2.06 -16.64
C SER A 373 18.16 -1.91 -16.74
N VAL A 374 18.61 -1.24 -17.78
CA VAL A 374 20.06 -1.03 -18.01
C VAL A 374 20.69 -0.29 -16.83
N GLU A 375 19.98 0.63 -16.22
CA GLU A 375 20.40 1.40 -15.06
C GLU A 375 20.62 0.49 -13.84
N SER A 376 19.65 -0.38 -13.51
CA SER A 376 19.77 -1.31 -12.38
C SER A 376 20.84 -2.35 -12.61
N TYR A 377 20.93 -2.88 -13.84
CA TYR A 377 21.95 -3.86 -14.17
C TYR A 377 23.36 -3.26 -14.12
N LYS A 378 23.57 -2.03 -14.63
CA LYS A 378 24.84 -1.31 -14.52
C LYS A 378 25.25 -1.11 -13.06
N LYS A 379 24.32 -0.71 -12.19
CA LYS A 379 24.59 -0.52 -10.76
C LYS A 379 24.95 -1.84 -10.07
N ALA A 380 24.33 -2.94 -10.46
CA ALA A 380 24.69 -4.27 -9.98
C ALA A 380 26.09 -4.70 -10.43
N MET A 381 26.42 -4.47 -11.70
CA MET A 381 27.74 -4.79 -12.25
C MET A 381 28.87 -3.92 -11.65
N SER A 382 28.57 -2.68 -11.24
CA SER A 382 29.53 -1.81 -10.55
C SER A 382 29.68 -2.10 -9.05
N GLY A 383 28.85 -3.00 -8.48
CA GLY A 383 28.86 -3.32 -7.05
C GLY A 383 28.07 -2.33 -6.19
N GLU A 384 27.39 -1.33 -6.78
CA GLU A 384 26.48 -0.45 -6.05
C GLU A 384 25.25 -1.21 -5.55
N PHE A 385 24.71 -2.14 -6.37
CA PHE A 385 23.71 -3.10 -5.97
C PHE A 385 24.31 -4.49 -5.82
N ARG A 386 23.81 -5.28 -4.89
CA ARG A 386 24.17 -6.69 -4.80
C ARG A 386 23.42 -7.46 -5.88
N LEU A 387 24.14 -8.16 -6.77
CA LEU A 387 23.54 -8.99 -7.82
C LEU A 387 23.26 -10.39 -7.30
N TRP A 388 22.04 -10.86 -7.49
CA TRP A 388 21.60 -12.26 -7.36
C TRP A 388 21.07 -12.75 -8.70
N THR A 389 21.50 -13.93 -9.11
CA THR A 389 21.17 -14.49 -10.43
C THR A 389 20.46 -15.84 -10.25
N MET A 390 19.37 -16.04 -10.99
CA MET A 390 18.57 -17.26 -11.02
C MET A 390 18.29 -17.64 -12.47
N ASP A 391 19.23 -18.32 -13.13
CA ASP A 391 19.24 -18.58 -14.57
C ASP A 391 18.38 -19.81 -14.94
N GLU A 392 17.96 -20.62 -13.97
CA GLU A 392 17.22 -21.84 -14.18
C GLU A 392 15.76 -21.70 -13.76
N ARG A 393 14.86 -22.39 -14.46
CA ARG A 393 13.46 -22.51 -14.05
C ARG A 393 13.32 -23.59 -12.98
N VAL A 394 12.39 -23.39 -12.05
CA VAL A 394 12.04 -24.42 -11.05
C VAL A 394 11.49 -25.70 -11.70
N SER A 395 10.89 -25.61 -12.88
CA SER A 395 10.46 -26.77 -13.66
C SER A 395 11.47 -27.04 -14.77
N ASP A 396 11.81 -28.31 -15.02
CA ASP A 396 12.70 -28.76 -16.12
C ASP A 396 12.22 -28.41 -17.54
N ARG A 397 11.33 -27.44 -17.68
CA ARG A 397 10.84 -26.98 -18.99
C ARG A 397 11.89 -26.13 -19.68
N LYS A 398 12.35 -26.62 -20.83
CA LYS A 398 13.24 -25.86 -21.71
C LYS A 398 12.61 -24.52 -22.11
N MET A 399 13.47 -23.54 -22.37
CA MET A 399 13.03 -22.30 -23.04
C MET A 399 12.51 -22.63 -24.44
N ALA A 400 11.55 -21.84 -24.92
CA ALA A 400 11.11 -21.95 -26.30
C ALA A 400 12.25 -21.55 -27.26
N ASP A 401 12.31 -22.21 -28.40
CA ASP A 401 13.20 -21.77 -29.48
C ASP A 401 12.74 -20.41 -29.99
N THR A 402 13.70 -19.56 -30.29
CA THR A 402 13.40 -18.17 -30.69
C THR A 402 14.02 -17.89 -32.06
N SER A 403 13.22 -17.42 -33.01
CA SER A 403 13.64 -16.95 -34.31
C SER A 403 13.46 -15.44 -34.42
N ILE A 404 14.42 -14.75 -35.08
CA ILE A 404 14.37 -13.31 -35.31
C ILE A 404 14.25 -13.09 -36.81
N VAL A 405 13.19 -12.41 -37.24
CA VAL A 405 12.94 -12.08 -38.64
C VAL A 405 13.11 -10.58 -38.86
N ASP A 406 13.98 -10.18 -39.83
CA ASP A 406 14.13 -8.79 -40.23
C ASP A 406 13.02 -8.41 -41.23
N LEU A 407 12.02 -7.69 -40.79
CA LEU A 407 10.91 -7.25 -41.65
C LEU A 407 11.31 -6.30 -42.78
N ARG A 408 12.52 -5.70 -42.73
CA ARG A 408 13.05 -4.91 -43.84
C ARG A 408 13.46 -5.80 -45.02
N GLU A 409 13.94 -6.99 -44.75
CA GLU A 409 14.23 -8.00 -45.79
C GLU A 409 12.97 -8.58 -46.39
N GLU A 410 11.95 -8.85 -45.58
CA GLU A 410 10.64 -9.24 -46.01
C GLU A 410 10.05 -8.21 -46.99
N LEU A 411 10.11 -6.91 -46.64
CA LEU A 411 9.67 -5.82 -47.51
C LEU A 411 10.45 -5.78 -48.85
N ARG A 412 11.77 -6.00 -48.84
CA ARG A 412 12.56 -6.08 -50.06
C ARG A 412 12.21 -7.25 -50.96
N ARG A 413 11.77 -8.37 -50.38
CA ARG A 413 11.27 -9.55 -51.10
C ARG A 413 9.83 -9.38 -51.60
N GLY A 414 9.16 -8.27 -51.24
CA GLY A 414 7.79 -7.97 -51.66
C GLY A 414 6.71 -8.24 -50.64
N ASN A 415 7.03 -8.84 -49.49
CA ASN A 415 6.09 -9.00 -48.40
C ASN A 415 5.85 -7.67 -47.70
N ARG A 416 4.66 -7.09 -47.89
CA ARG A 416 4.21 -5.83 -47.27
C ARG A 416 3.33 -6.06 -46.05
N SER A 417 3.14 -7.30 -45.64
CA SER A 417 2.37 -7.68 -44.46
C SER A 417 3.10 -7.28 -43.17
N ILE A 418 2.35 -7.21 -42.09
CA ILE A 418 2.89 -7.13 -40.73
C ILE A 418 3.33 -8.50 -40.21
N ILE A 419 2.94 -9.57 -40.91
CA ILE A 419 3.30 -10.96 -40.64
C ILE A 419 4.37 -11.36 -41.65
N SER A 420 5.53 -11.86 -41.15
CA SER A 420 6.57 -12.41 -42.02
C SER A 420 6.13 -13.71 -42.68
N ASP A 421 6.78 -14.09 -43.75
CA ASP A 421 6.50 -15.36 -44.44
C ASP A 421 6.73 -16.53 -43.48
N GLU A 422 7.84 -16.56 -42.73
CA GLU A 422 8.14 -17.58 -41.72
C GLU A 422 7.01 -17.70 -40.67
N LEU A 423 6.57 -16.54 -40.12
CA LEU A 423 5.50 -16.55 -39.13
C LEU A 423 4.16 -17.04 -39.72
N ALA A 424 3.88 -16.71 -40.99
CA ALA A 424 2.67 -17.15 -41.67
C ALA A 424 2.66 -18.68 -41.88
N GLU A 425 3.82 -19.25 -42.21
CA GLU A 425 4.02 -20.70 -42.35
C GLU A 425 3.83 -21.37 -40.97
N ASP A 426 4.47 -20.90 -39.93
CA ASP A 426 4.31 -21.39 -38.56
C ASP A 426 2.86 -21.34 -38.08
N ILE A 427 2.16 -20.22 -38.29
CA ILE A 427 0.75 -20.08 -37.97
C ILE A 427 -0.06 -21.15 -38.66
N THR A 428 0.16 -21.36 -39.98
CA THR A 428 -0.58 -22.30 -40.78
C THR A 428 -0.34 -23.76 -40.32
N ASP A 429 0.92 -24.09 -40.01
CA ASP A 429 1.30 -25.43 -39.51
C ASP A 429 0.63 -25.70 -38.16
N ARG A 430 0.73 -24.77 -37.20
CA ARG A 430 0.14 -24.94 -35.86
C ARG A 430 -1.38 -25.05 -35.89
N LEU A 431 -2.06 -24.22 -36.71
CA LEU A 431 -3.50 -24.33 -36.90
C LEU A 431 -3.93 -25.65 -37.50
N SER A 432 -3.14 -26.19 -38.45
CA SER A 432 -3.42 -27.53 -39.03
C SER A 432 -3.34 -28.64 -38.00
N ARG A 433 -2.55 -28.46 -36.94
CA ARG A 433 -2.41 -29.40 -35.80
C ARG A 433 -3.38 -29.12 -34.67
N HIS A 434 -4.30 -28.16 -34.81
CA HIS A 434 -5.22 -27.72 -33.77
C HIS A 434 -4.50 -27.16 -32.50
N GLU A 435 -3.30 -26.61 -32.68
CA GLU A 435 -2.53 -25.97 -31.61
C GLU A 435 -2.94 -24.52 -31.46
N GLN A 436 -2.66 -23.94 -30.27
CA GLN A 436 -2.98 -22.55 -29.95
C GLN A 436 -1.81 -21.63 -30.30
N ILE A 437 -2.12 -20.42 -30.75
CA ILE A 437 -1.16 -19.39 -31.13
C ILE A 437 -1.45 -18.13 -30.34
N MET A 438 -0.40 -17.50 -29.81
CA MET A 438 -0.49 -16.22 -29.15
C MET A 438 0.28 -15.17 -29.94
N LEU A 439 -0.42 -14.18 -30.50
CA LEU A 439 0.19 -13.04 -31.16
C LEU A 439 0.30 -11.88 -30.18
N PHE A 440 1.51 -11.37 -29.99
CA PHE A 440 1.77 -10.23 -29.13
C PHE A 440 2.07 -8.97 -29.95
N ILE A 441 1.30 -7.92 -29.74
CA ILE A 441 1.51 -6.60 -30.35
C ILE A 441 1.82 -5.62 -29.22
N ASN A 442 3.05 -5.10 -29.21
CA ASN A 442 3.53 -4.25 -28.11
C ASN A 442 2.82 -2.89 -28.00
N LYS A 443 2.16 -2.41 -29.04
CA LYS A 443 1.55 -1.09 -29.06
C LYS A 443 0.04 -1.17 -29.15
N ARG A 444 -0.68 -0.55 -28.21
CA ARG A 444 -2.15 -0.42 -28.27
C ARG A 444 -2.56 0.62 -29.30
N GLY A 445 -3.65 0.35 -30.00
CA GLY A 445 -4.24 1.23 -31.00
C GLY A 445 -4.12 0.73 -32.43
N PHE A 446 -4.99 1.22 -33.32
CA PHE A 446 -5.05 0.81 -34.71
C PHE A 446 -3.87 1.36 -35.50
N ASN A 447 -3.50 2.64 -35.31
CA ASN A 447 -2.33 3.29 -35.93
C ASN A 447 -1.72 4.32 -34.97
N SER A 448 -0.40 4.38 -34.91
CA SER A 448 0.33 5.39 -34.13
C SER A 448 0.81 6.59 -34.96
N PHE A 449 0.92 6.42 -36.27
CA PHE A 449 1.29 7.46 -37.21
C PHE A 449 0.89 7.04 -38.63
N VAL A 450 0.78 8.01 -39.51
CA VAL A 450 0.60 7.82 -40.96
C VAL A 450 1.95 8.14 -41.59
N SER A 451 2.52 7.22 -42.37
CA SER A 451 3.72 7.47 -43.16
C SER A 451 3.46 7.17 -44.62
N CYS A 452 3.98 8.02 -45.50
CA CYS A 452 4.03 7.73 -46.93
C CYS A 452 5.14 6.70 -47.16
N ARG A 453 4.79 5.58 -47.83
CA ARG A 453 5.72 4.49 -48.13
C ARG A 453 6.22 4.54 -49.61
N ASN A 454 6.12 5.71 -50.26
CA ASN A 454 6.72 5.91 -51.57
C ASN A 454 8.20 6.21 -51.47
#